data_5727ac855f7c2f5bfd1cb76c1f320d32
#
_entry.id   5727ac855f7c2f5bfd1cb76c1f320d32
#
_cell.length_a   1.000
_cell.length_b   1.000
_cell.length_c   1.000
_cell.angle_alpha   90.00
_cell.angle_beta   90.00
_cell.angle_gamma   90.00
#
_symmetry.space_group_name_H-M   'P 1'
#
loop_
_entity.id
_entity.type
_entity.pdbx_description
1 polymer ?
#
loop_
_entity_poly.entity_id
_entity_poly.type
_entity_poly.pdbx_seq_one_letter_code
_entity_poly.pdbx_strand_id
1 'polypeptide(L)'
;MTSWTDFEQAEPELARRARGIISATTNCVLATIRADGSPRASGIDPFFRDGDLWIGSMPDSRKGADLARDPRIALHGIPWESRKVKDGAEDPGDGDVKITGRAVKLGDSEASARILSEYFAEIGVDEPEEGGDLYTIDLATVVVISVADDQLVVDRWSAVDGRKVVKRS
;
A
#
# COMPACT_ATOMS: atom_id res chain seq x y z
N MET A 1 10.53 13.09 2.48
CA MET A 1 9.69 11.87 2.60
C MET A 1 8.27 12.33 2.82
N THR A 2 7.34 11.82 2.04
CA THR A 2 5.90 12.13 2.14
C THR A 2 5.19 10.92 2.72
N SER A 3 4.72 11.05 3.96
CA SER A 3 4.02 10.00 4.69
C SER A 3 2.57 9.83 4.22
N TRP A 4 1.90 8.79 4.68
CA TRP A 4 0.45 8.68 4.49
C TRP A 4 -0.30 9.81 5.22
N THR A 5 0.15 10.19 6.41
CA THR A 5 -0.42 11.31 7.17
C THR A 5 -0.33 12.64 6.40
N ASP A 6 0.79 12.92 5.72
CA ASP A 6 0.93 14.12 4.88
C ASP A 6 -0.08 14.12 3.73
N PHE A 7 -0.27 12.97 3.08
CA PHE A 7 -1.26 12.79 2.03
C PHE A 7 -2.69 12.95 2.56
N GLU A 8 -3.01 12.35 3.69
CA GLU A 8 -4.33 12.44 4.33
C GLU A 8 -4.67 13.87 4.75
N GLN A 9 -3.70 14.64 5.23
CA GLN A 9 -3.88 16.06 5.53
C GLN A 9 -4.09 16.90 4.25
N ALA A 10 -3.40 16.58 3.17
CA ALA A 10 -3.53 17.30 1.92
C ALA A 10 -4.85 16.99 1.17
N GLU A 11 -5.27 15.73 1.16
CA GLU A 11 -6.42 15.23 0.39
C GLU A 11 -7.24 14.20 1.19
N PRO A 12 -7.94 14.62 2.24
CA PRO A 12 -8.57 13.72 3.22
C PRO A 12 -9.61 12.78 2.59
N GLU A 13 -10.39 13.27 1.61
CA GLU A 13 -11.41 12.44 0.95
C GLU A 13 -10.78 11.35 0.07
N LEU A 14 -9.79 11.71 -0.74
CA LEU A 14 -9.07 10.75 -1.58
C LEU A 14 -8.31 9.73 -0.73
N ALA A 15 -7.67 10.17 0.35
CA ALA A 15 -6.97 9.30 1.29
C ALA A 15 -7.94 8.31 1.98
N ARG A 16 -9.12 8.77 2.41
CA ARG A 16 -10.16 7.90 2.99
C ARG A 16 -10.60 6.82 2.00
N ARG A 17 -10.86 7.18 0.73
CA ARG A 17 -11.22 6.22 -0.32
C ARG A 17 -10.09 5.22 -0.59
N ALA A 18 -8.88 5.70 -0.78
CA ALA A 18 -7.72 4.86 -1.04
C ALA A 18 -7.43 3.89 0.13
N ARG A 19 -7.50 4.38 1.38
CA ARG A 19 -7.40 3.55 2.60
C ARG A 19 -8.48 2.49 2.64
N GLY A 20 -9.74 2.87 2.39
CA GLY A 20 -10.87 1.95 2.38
C GLY A 20 -10.65 0.79 1.38
N ILE A 21 -10.21 1.09 0.15
CA ILE A 21 -9.93 0.07 -0.87
C ILE A 21 -8.81 -0.88 -0.43
N ILE A 22 -7.71 -0.36 0.13
CA ILE A 22 -6.58 -1.19 0.61
C ILE A 22 -7.01 -2.04 1.80
N SER A 23 -7.73 -1.48 2.76
CA SER A 23 -8.11 -2.15 4.00
C SER A 23 -9.26 -3.15 3.82
N ALA A 24 -10.05 -3.02 2.75
CA ALA A 24 -11.19 -3.91 2.49
C ALA A 24 -10.79 -5.34 2.14
N THR A 25 -9.55 -5.56 1.72
CA THR A 25 -9.04 -6.86 1.30
C THR A 25 -7.81 -7.27 2.11
N THR A 26 -7.50 -8.56 2.12
CA THR A 26 -6.27 -9.09 2.76
C THR A 26 -5.07 -9.04 1.83
N ASN A 27 -5.27 -8.80 0.52
CA ASN A 27 -4.20 -8.92 -0.47
C ASN A 27 -4.16 -7.74 -1.41
N CYS A 28 -2.95 -7.29 -1.70
CA CYS A 28 -2.62 -6.37 -2.77
C CYS A 28 -1.51 -6.98 -3.64
N VAL A 29 -1.20 -6.35 -4.76
CA VAL A 29 -0.05 -6.70 -5.59
C VAL A 29 1.03 -5.64 -5.45
N LEU A 30 2.20 -6.05 -4.97
CA LEU A 30 3.40 -5.21 -4.89
C LEU A 30 4.31 -5.51 -6.07
N ALA A 31 4.69 -4.49 -6.83
CA ALA A 31 5.74 -4.55 -7.83
C ALA A 31 7.05 -4.01 -7.25
N THR A 32 8.14 -4.75 -7.46
CA THR A 32 9.53 -4.39 -7.15
C THR A 32 10.40 -4.57 -8.37
N ILE A 33 11.65 -4.11 -8.34
CA ILE A 33 12.60 -4.20 -9.46
C ILE A 33 13.66 -5.24 -9.14
N ARG A 34 13.78 -6.28 -9.99
CA ARG A 34 14.81 -7.31 -9.86
C ARG A 34 16.21 -6.78 -10.20
N ALA A 35 17.24 -7.56 -9.89
CA ALA A 35 18.64 -7.22 -10.17
C ALA A 35 18.93 -6.98 -11.66
N ASP A 36 18.20 -7.64 -12.56
CA ASP A 36 18.30 -7.48 -14.00
C ASP A 36 17.44 -6.32 -14.56
N GLY A 37 16.78 -5.55 -13.67
CA GLY A 37 15.89 -4.45 -14.05
C GLY A 37 14.47 -4.88 -14.41
N SER A 38 14.17 -6.17 -14.50
CA SER A 38 12.82 -6.64 -14.78
C SER A 38 11.89 -6.45 -13.58
N PRO A 39 10.58 -6.24 -13.79
CA PRO A 39 9.62 -6.12 -12.69
C PRO A 39 9.35 -7.48 -12.05
N ARG A 40 9.10 -7.47 -10.73
CA ARG A 40 8.53 -8.58 -9.97
C ARG A 40 7.17 -8.19 -9.46
N ALA A 41 6.18 -9.04 -9.59
CA ALA A 41 4.90 -8.94 -8.90
C ALA A 41 4.88 -9.94 -7.74
N SER A 42 4.41 -9.51 -6.58
CA SER A 42 4.27 -10.34 -5.37
C SER A 42 2.94 -10.01 -4.68
N GLY A 43 2.29 -11.00 -4.11
CA GLY A 43 1.22 -10.77 -3.14
C GLY A 43 1.80 -10.10 -1.89
N ILE A 44 1.04 -9.19 -1.31
CA ILE A 44 1.38 -8.45 -0.10
C ILE A 44 0.12 -8.08 0.66
N ASP A 45 0.20 -8.07 1.97
CA ASP A 45 -0.85 -7.60 2.87
C ASP A 45 -0.40 -6.27 3.50
N PRO A 46 -0.71 -5.13 2.86
CA PRO A 46 -0.40 -3.84 3.44
C PRO A 46 -1.35 -3.54 4.60
N PHE A 47 -0.87 -2.79 5.58
CA PHE A 47 -1.67 -2.39 6.72
C PHE A 47 -1.39 -0.95 7.13
N PHE A 48 -2.32 -0.35 7.87
CA PHE A 48 -2.20 1.01 8.39
C PHE A 48 -1.97 0.97 9.90
N ARG A 49 -0.92 1.64 10.36
CA ARG A 49 -0.60 1.78 11.78
C ARG A 49 0.13 3.09 12.03
N ASP A 50 -0.19 3.74 13.16
CA ASP A 50 0.47 5.00 13.59
C ASP A 50 0.48 6.10 12.51
N GLY A 51 -0.58 6.16 11.67
CA GLY A 51 -0.72 7.16 10.62
C GLY A 51 0.01 6.86 9.31
N ASP A 52 0.68 5.72 9.19
CA ASP A 52 1.41 5.31 7.99
C ASP A 52 0.87 4.04 7.33
N LEU A 53 1.22 3.87 6.06
CA LEU A 53 1.00 2.65 5.28
C LEU A 53 2.25 1.78 5.36
N TRP A 54 2.08 0.55 5.83
CA TRP A 54 3.14 -0.42 6.06
C TRP A 54 3.06 -1.61 5.14
N ILE A 55 4.20 -2.16 4.79
CA ILE A 55 4.35 -3.45 4.12
C ILE A 55 5.41 -4.28 4.84
N GLY A 56 5.14 -5.57 4.98
CA GLY A 56 6.05 -6.54 5.56
C GLY A 56 6.75 -7.42 4.52
N SER A 57 7.90 -7.95 4.86
CA SER A 57 8.62 -8.92 4.05
C SER A 57 9.25 -9.97 4.95
N MET A 58 9.07 -11.25 4.63
CA MET A 58 9.77 -12.34 5.30
C MET A 58 11.29 -12.14 5.22
N PRO A 59 12.05 -12.57 6.22
CA PRO A 59 13.50 -12.58 6.14
C PRO A 59 13.98 -13.28 4.86
N ASP A 60 15.08 -12.81 4.30
CA ASP A 60 15.73 -13.37 3.11
C ASP A 60 14.82 -13.53 1.87
N SER A 61 13.68 -12.85 1.86
CA SER A 61 12.77 -12.91 0.73
C SER A 61 13.36 -12.20 -0.51
N ARG A 62 13.00 -12.70 -1.70
CA ARG A 62 13.44 -12.09 -2.97
C ARG A 62 12.94 -10.65 -3.13
N LYS A 63 11.73 -10.33 -2.65
CA LYS A 63 11.22 -8.95 -2.65
C LYS A 63 11.99 -8.06 -1.69
N GLY A 64 12.39 -8.56 -0.51
CA GLY A 64 13.24 -7.84 0.44
C GLY A 64 14.60 -7.52 -0.17
N ALA A 65 15.25 -8.48 -0.86
CA ALA A 65 16.50 -8.26 -1.57
C ALA A 65 16.35 -7.24 -2.74
N ASP A 66 15.20 -7.24 -3.44
CA ASP A 66 14.90 -6.22 -4.44
C ASP A 66 14.81 -4.83 -3.80
N LEU A 67 14.04 -4.69 -2.71
CA LEU A 67 13.83 -3.42 -2.01
C LEU A 67 15.12 -2.86 -1.40
N ALA A 68 15.99 -3.71 -0.89
CA ALA A 68 17.31 -3.30 -0.38
C ALA A 68 18.20 -2.69 -1.46
N ARG A 69 18.08 -3.15 -2.72
CA ARG A 69 18.85 -2.67 -3.86
C ARG A 69 18.18 -1.49 -4.55
N ASP A 70 16.87 -1.57 -4.78
CA ASP A 70 16.08 -0.56 -5.45
C ASP A 70 14.73 -0.42 -4.73
N PRO A 71 14.57 0.61 -3.90
CA PRO A 71 13.39 0.78 -3.06
C PRO A 71 12.14 1.26 -3.82
N ARG A 72 12.20 1.47 -5.14
CA ARG A 72 11.02 1.87 -5.92
C ARG A 72 9.97 0.77 -5.91
N ILE A 73 8.73 1.18 -5.68
CA ILE A 73 7.58 0.29 -5.64
C ILE A 73 6.40 0.81 -6.44
N ALA A 74 5.54 -0.13 -6.86
CA ALA A 74 4.15 0.13 -7.17
C ALA A 74 3.27 -0.88 -6.44
N LEU A 75 2.26 -0.38 -5.75
CA LEU A 75 1.25 -1.17 -5.06
C LEU A 75 -0.09 -1.01 -5.79
N HIS A 76 -0.77 -2.12 -6.04
CA HIS A 76 -2.09 -2.15 -6.65
C HIS A 76 -3.06 -2.89 -5.74
N GLY A 77 -4.16 -2.25 -5.35
CA GLY A 77 -5.28 -2.91 -4.69
C GLY A 77 -5.96 -3.91 -5.62
N ILE A 78 -6.63 -4.91 -5.04
CA ILE A 78 -7.41 -5.87 -5.83
C ILE A 78 -8.55 -5.12 -6.54
N PRO A 79 -8.75 -5.34 -7.85
CA PRO A 79 -9.87 -4.77 -8.60
C PRO A 79 -11.21 -5.03 -7.90
N TRP A 80 -12.08 -4.04 -7.85
CA TRP A 80 -13.33 -4.09 -7.08
C TRP A 80 -14.22 -5.29 -7.45
N GLU A 81 -14.31 -5.67 -8.72
CA GLU A 81 -15.08 -6.82 -9.21
C GLU A 81 -14.59 -8.17 -8.62
N SER A 82 -13.32 -8.25 -8.28
CA SER A 82 -12.70 -9.45 -7.70
C SER A 82 -12.48 -9.34 -6.20
N ARG A 83 -12.83 -8.19 -5.61
CA ARG A 83 -12.58 -7.89 -4.20
C ARG A 83 -13.54 -8.68 -3.32
N LYS A 84 -12.96 -9.45 -2.40
CA LYS A 84 -13.69 -10.01 -1.28
C LYS A 84 -13.46 -9.10 -0.08
N VAL A 85 -14.48 -8.32 0.28
CA VAL A 85 -14.43 -7.47 1.46
C VAL A 85 -14.33 -8.33 2.72
N LYS A 86 -13.46 -7.96 3.65
CA LYS A 86 -13.32 -8.66 4.94
C LYS A 86 -14.63 -8.61 5.71
N ASP A 87 -14.94 -9.65 6.47
CA ASP A 87 -16.10 -9.69 7.32
C ASP A 87 -16.08 -8.50 8.30
N GLY A 88 -17.18 -7.74 8.31
CA GLY A 88 -17.34 -6.56 9.14
C GLY A 88 -16.65 -5.28 8.64
N ALA A 89 -15.91 -5.33 7.54
CA ALA A 89 -15.38 -4.13 6.90
C ALA A 89 -16.47 -3.43 6.05
N GLU A 90 -16.45 -2.10 6.07
CA GLU A 90 -17.28 -1.30 5.16
C GLU A 90 -16.78 -1.46 3.72
N ASP A 91 -17.70 -1.71 2.79
CA ASP A 91 -17.35 -1.74 1.36
C ASP A 91 -16.95 -0.31 0.91
N PRO A 92 -15.71 -0.10 0.47
CA PRO A 92 -15.25 1.23 0.04
C PRO A 92 -15.89 1.67 -1.29
N GLY A 93 -16.78 0.86 -1.88
CA GLY A 93 -17.41 1.11 -3.18
C GLY A 93 -16.49 0.77 -4.35
N ASP A 94 -16.90 1.23 -5.53
CA ASP A 94 -16.22 0.96 -6.79
C ASP A 94 -14.85 1.62 -6.87
N GLY A 95 -13.95 0.94 -7.53
CA GLY A 95 -12.66 1.50 -7.91
C GLY A 95 -11.47 0.66 -7.52
N ASP A 96 -10.36 0.98 -8.16
CA ASP A 96 -9.04 0.44 -7.89
C ASP A 96 -8.15 1.51 -7.30
N VAL A 97 -7.19 1.11 -6.49
CA VAL A 97 -6.15 2.02 -5.98
C VAL A 97 -4.78 1.60 -6.50
N LYS A 98 -4.00 2.59 -6.91
CA LYS A 98 -2.60 2.43 -7.29
C LYS A 98 -1.75 3.42 -6.50
N ILE A 99 -0.67 2.94 -5.92
CA ILE A 99 0.27 3.74 -5.16
C ILE A 99 1.66 3.53 -5.75
N THR A 100 2.40 4.60 -5.96
CA THR A 100 3.83 4.51 -6.28
C THR A 100 4.63 5.30 -5.26
N GLY A 101 5.85 4.86 -5.02
CA GLY A 101 6.74 5.50 -4.06
C GLY A 101 8.03 4.73 -3.86
N ARG A 102 8.62 4.91 -2.71
CA ARG A 102 9.84 4.21 -2.29
C ARG A 102 9.59 3.55 -0.94
N ALA A 103 9.93 2.28 -0.83
CA ALA A 103 9.92 1.57 0.45
C ALA A 103 11.09 2.07 1.32
N VAL A 104 10.79 2.45 2.55
CA VAL A 104 11.76 2.91 3.53
C VAL A 104 11.80 1.88 4.64
N LYS A 105 12.90 1.10 4.69
CA LYS A 105 13.07 0.06 5.71
C LYS A 105 13.14 0.70 7.09
N LEU A 106 12.33 0.20 8.00
CA LEU A 106 12.46 0.55 9.41
C LEU A 106 13.65 -0.20 10.00
N GLY A 107 14.48 0.51 10.76
CA GLY A 107 15.60 -0.13 11.46
C GLY A 107 15.12 -1.02 12.60
N ASP A 108 16.03 -1.88 13.09
CA ASP A 108 15.77 -2.72 14.24
C ASP A 108 15.61 -1.82 15.49
N SER A 109 14.39 -1.71 15.96
CA SER A 109 14.02 -0.89 17.11
C SER A 109 12.84 -1.50 17.86
N GLU A 110 12.65 -1.10 19.11
CA GLU A 110 11.47 -1.51 19.89
C GLU A 110 10.15 -1.10 19.19
N ALA A 111 10.15 0.03 18.48
CA ALA A 111 8.98 0.47 17.73
C ALA A 111 8.68 -0.46 16.56
N SER A 112 9.69 -0.93 15.83
CA SER A 112 9.53 -1.90 14.74
C SER A 112 9.01 -3.23 15.25
N ALA A 113 9.61 -3.74 16.34
CA ALA A 113 9.19 -4.98 16.97
C ALA A 113 7.75 -4.91 17.45
N ARG A 114 7.35 -3.78 18.08
CA ARG A 114 5.96 -3.54 18.51
C ARG A 114 4.99 -3.57 17.34
N ILE A 115 5.27 -2.84 16.26
CA ILE A 115 4.40 -2.77 15.08
C ILE A 115 4.21 -4.15 14.45
N LEU A 116 5.29 -4.94 14.32
CA LEU A 116 5.23 -6.31 13.79
C LEU A 116 4.41 -7.22 14.70
N SER A 117 4.68 -7.22 16.00
CA SER A 117 3.98 -8.07 16.97
C SER A 117 2.47 -7.75 17.01
N GLU A 118 2.10 -6.47 17.02
CA GLU A 118 0.70 -6.04 16.98
C GLU A 118 0.02 -6.46 15.66
N TYR A 119 0.73 -6.37 14.52
CA TYR A 119 0.20 -6.80 13.23
C TYR A 119 -0.06 -8.31 13.20
N PHE A 120 0.90 -9.14 13.65
CA PHE A 120 0.71 -10.59 13.69
C PHE A 120 -0.41 -11.01 14.65
N ALA A 121 -0.52 -10.35 15.79
CA ALA A 121 -1.61 -10.57 16.74
C ALA A 121 -2.98 -10.23 16.11
N GLU A 122 -3.08 -9.13 15.35
CA GLU A 122 -4.32 -8.71 14.68
C GLU A 122 -4.79 -9.72 13.62
N ILE A 123 -3.85 -10.29 12.85
CA ILE A 123 -4.19 -11.29 11.82
C ILE A 123 -4.29 -12.72 12.35
N GLY A 124 -4.04 -12.94 13.64
CA GLY A 124 -4.13 -14.25 14.29
C GLY A 124 -3.09 -15.26 13.83
N VAL A 125 -1.90 -14.79 13.46
CA VAL A 125 -0.76 -15.61 13.01
C VAL A 125 0.40 -15.41 13.98
N ASP A 126 1.11 -16.50 14.29
CA ASP A 126 2.31 -16.43 15.13
C ASP A 126 3.41 -15.62 14.41
N GLU A 127 4.06 -14.73 15.17
CA GLU A 127 5.20 -13.98 14.66
C GLU A 127 6.36 -14.94 14.35
N PRO A 128 6.98 -14.85 13.15
CA PRO A 128 8.12 -15.69 12.83
C PRO A 128 9.30 -15.46 13.81
N GLU A 129 9.95 -16.54 14.27
CA GLU A 129 11.10 -16.45 15.19
C GLU A 129 12.24 -15.59 14.63
N GLU A 130 12.43 -15.61 13.30
CA GLU A 130 13.44 -14.82 12.60
C GLU A 130 13.00 -13.36 12.37
N GLY A 131 11.81 -12.98 12.85
CA GLY A 131 11.24 -11.64 12.62
C GLY A 131 10.85 -11.40 11.17
N GLY A 132 10.96 -10.18 10.75
CA GLY A 132 10.66 -9.74 9.37
C GLY A 132 11.10 -8.31 9.10
N ASP A 133 11.27 -8.00 7.84
CA ASP A 133 11.54 -6.63 7.41
C ASP A 133 10.24 -5.83 7.36
N LEU A 134 10.24 -4.65 7.95
CA LEU A 134 9.12 -3.72 7.93
C LEU A 134 9.52 -2.46 7.15
N TYR A 135 8.61 -2.01 6.29
CA TYR A 135 8.81 -0.82 5.48
C TYR A 135 7.61 0.11 5.58
N THR A 136 7.85 1.40 5.71
CA THR A 136 6.86 2.44 5.36
C THR A 136 7.08 2.90 3.92
N ILE A 137 6.17 3.73 3.40
CA ILE A 137 6.23 4.16 2.00
C ILE A 137 6.38 5.68 1.92
N ASP A 138 7.49 6.13 1.34
CA ASP A 138 7.65 7.50 0.88
C ASP A 138 6.80 7.67 -0.39
N LEU A 139 5.62 8.28 -0.26
CA LEU A 139 4.61 8.37 -1.30
C LEU A 139 5.03 9.31 -2.43
N ALA A 140 4.97 8.85 -3.67
CA ALA A 140 5.10 9.68 -4.86
C ALA A 140 3.74 9.99 -5.49
N THR A 141 2.89 8.97 -5.67
CA THR A 141 1.54 9.13 -6.21
C THR A 141 0.54 8.20 -5.55
N VAL A 142 -0.69 8.66 -5.44
CA VAL A 142 -1.87 7.84 -5.13
C VAL A 142 -2.92 8.10 -6.21
N VAL A 143 -3.47 7.04 -6.78
CA VAL A 143 -4.46 7.10 -7.84
C VAL A 143 -5.63 6.21 -7.48
N VAL A 144 -6.84 6.75 -7.49
CA VAL A 144 -8.08 5.97 -7.44
C VAL A 144 -8.75 6.05 -8.82
N ILE A 145 -9.08 4.89 -9.36
CA ILE A 145 -9.78 4.77 -10.65
C ILE A 145 -11.16 4.20 -10.36
N SER A 146 -12.20 4.86 -10.83
CA SER A 146 -13.59 4.42 -10.66
C SER A 146 -14.40 4.73 -11.90
N VAL A 147 -15.63 4.22 -11.97
CA VAL A 147 -16.61 4.58 -13.00
C VAL A 147 -17.72 5.39 -12.35
N ALA A 148 -18.05 6.54 -12.93
CA ALA A 148 -19.14 7.37 -12.52
C ALA A 148 -19.79 8.02 -13.77
N ASP A 149 -21.12 8.00 -13.85
CA ASP A 149 -21.88 8.55 -14.99
C ASP A 149 -21.40 8.00 -16.35
N ASP A 150 -21.13 6.69 -16.44
CA ASP A 150 -20.58 5.98 -17.60
C ASP A 150 -19.20 6.49 -18.08
N GLN A 151 -18.49 7.21 -17.21
CA GLN A 151 -17.14 7.71 -17.48
C GLN A 151 -16.12 7.08 -16.55
N LEU A 152 -14.93 6.77 -17.10
CA LEU A 152 -13.77 6.41 -16.29
C LEU A 152 -13.23 7.68 -15.60
N VAL A 153 -13.25 7.68 -14.29
CA VAL A 153 -12.71 8.75 -13.45
C VAL A 153 -11.35 8.34 -12.90
N VAL A 154 -10.32 9.09 -13.27
CA VAL A 154 -8.96 8.93 -12.73
C VAL A 154 -8.71 10.09 -11.78
N ASP A 155 -8.73 9.80 -10.50
CA ASP A 155 -8.47 10.74 -9.41
C ASP A 155 -7.05 10.50 -8.88
N ARG A 156 -6.11 11.36 -9.25
CA ARG A 156 -4.69 11.22 -8.98
C ARG A 156 -4.18 12.36 -8.11
N TRP A 157 -3.48 12.00 -7.07
CA TRP A 157 -2.63 12.90 -6.31
C TRP A 157 -1.15 12.56 -6.50
N SER A 158 -0.30 13.57 -6.46
CA SER A 158 1.15 13.40 -6.36
C SER A 158 1.75 14.38 -5.37
N ALA A 159 2.84 13.98 -4.72
CA ALA A 159 3.58 14.82 -3.79
C ALA A 159 4.17 16.09 -4.44
N VAL A 160 4.30 16.12 -5.77
CA VAL A 160 4.88 17.25 -6.52
C VAL A 160 3.82 18.17 -7.10
N ASP A 161 2.76 17.59 -7.71
CA ASP A 161 1.79 18.37 -8.50
C ASP A 161 0.43 18.55 -7.80
N GLY A 162 0.21 17.94 -6.63
CA GLY A 162 -1.09 17.90 -5.96
C GLY A 162 -2.10 17.00 -6.69
N ARG A 163 -3.39 17.26 -6.46
CA ARG A 163 -4.51 16.46 -7.00
C ARG A 163 -4.94 16.90 -8.39
N LYS A 164 -5.22 15.94 -9.26
CA LYS A 164 -5.79 16.11 -10.61
C LYS A 164 -6.85 15.05 -10.85
N VAL A 165 -8.02 15.45 -11.35
CA VAL A 165 -9.10 14.54 -11.74
C VAL A 165 -9.30 14.60 -13.24
N VAL A 166 -9.27 13.43 -13.89
CA VAL A 166 -9.50 13.29 -15.33
C VAL A 166 -10.67 12.35 -15.55
N LYS A 167 -11.64 12.78 -16.36
CA LYS A 167 -12.77 11.94 -16.81
C LYS A 167 -12.55 11.57 -18.26
N ARG A 168 -12.83 10.31 -18.60
CA ARG A 168 -12.72 9.77 -19.96
C ARG A 168 -13.97 9.00 -20.29
N SER A 169 -14.60 9.32 -21.41
CA SER A 169 -15.68 8.55 -22.04
C SER A 169 -15.13 7.39 -22.86
#